data_c6eca04ecbe7b26d00f1ed5374a21f7b
#
_entry.id   c6eca04ecbe7b26d00f1ed5374a21f7b
#
_cell.length_a   1.000
_cell.length_b   1.000
_cell.length_c   1.000
_cell.angle_alpha   90.00
_cell.angle_beta   90.00
_cell.angle_gamma   90.00
#
_symmetry.space_group_name_H-M   'P 1'
#
loop_
_entity.id
_entity.type
_entity.pdbx_description
1 polymer ?
#
loop_
_entity_poly.entity_id
_entity_poly.type
_entity_poly.pdbx_seq_one_letter_code
_entity_poly.pdbx_strand_id
1 'polypeptide(L)'
;DMLDYLPADIDTVIGQDELLEDFGIGAFSLIIVEDMPEKDVAALCDKIKTVDHVETVLWYSTLADLSIPMELVPDEIYNEFLTAHSTMLAVFFDTSTSADVTMDAIREIRSIAGKQCFVSGMSALVTDLKDLCEAEEPIYVGLAVLFACLAMLLLLDGWLVPFVVLASIGLMRLL
;
A
#
# COMPACT_ATOMS: atom_id res chain seq x y z
N ASP A 1 -1.52 -8.87 -9.60
CA ASP A 1 -2.41 -7.86 -9.02
C ASP A 1 -3.67 -8.52 -8.45
N MET A 2 -4.22 -8.00 -7.35
CA MET A 2 -5.45 -8.54 -6.74
C MET A 2 -6.67 -8.32 -7.66
N LEU A 3 -6.63 -7.28 -8.49
CA LEU A 3 -7.67 -6.97 -9.47
C LEU A 3 -7.73 -7.99 -10.63
N ASP A 4 -6.64 -8.68 -10.94
CA ASP A 4 -6.58 -9.70 -12.00
C ASP A 4 -7.46 -10.92 -11.72
N TYR A 5 -7.87 -11.12 -10.46
CA TYR A 5 -8.80 -12.18 -10.06
C TYR A 5 -10.27 -11.79 -10.21
N LEU A 6 -10.56 -10.52 -10.51
CA LEU A 6 -11.92 -10.06 -10.73
C LEU A 6 -12.30 -10.22 -12.22
N PRO A 7 -13.56 -10.55 -12.53
CA PRO A 7 -14.04 -10.53 -13.90
C PRO A 7 -13.88 -9.14 -14.52
N ALA A 8 -13.39 -9.07 -15.75
CA ALA A 8 -13.11 -7.81 -16.46
C ALA A 8 -14.37 -6.99 -16.82
N ASP A 9 -15.55 -7.56 -16.65
CA ASP A 9 -16.85 -6.94 -16.95
C ASP A 9 -17.49 -6.23 -15.73
N ILE A 10 -16.78 -6.18 -14.61
CA ILE A 10 -17.25 -5.46 -13.42
C ILE A 10 -16.99 -3.94 -13.59
N ASP A 11 -18.01 -3.14 -13.35
CA ASP A 11 -17.95 -1.66 -13.46
C ASP A 11 -16.76 -1.04 -12.73
N THR A 12 -16.36 -1.62 -11.58
CA THR A 12 -15.21 -1.14 -10.80
C THR A 12 -13.88 -1.37 -11.51
N VAL A 13 -13.74 -2.50 -12.22
CA VAL A 13 -12.51 -2.81 -12.98
C VAL A 13 -12.46 -1.89 -14.21
N ILE A 14 -13.56 -1.78 -14.94
CA ILE A 14 -13.65 -0.89 -16.11
C ILE A 14 -13.35 0.56 -15.71
N GLY A 15 -13.95 1.05 -14.61
CA GLY A 15 -13.70 2.41 -14.13
C GLY A 15 -12.25 2.64 -13.66
N GLN A 16 -11.60 1.63 -13.11
CA GLN A 16 -10.19 1.70 -12.72
C GLN A 16 -9.26 1.75 -13.93
N ASP A 17 -9.58 0.96 -14.96
CA ASP A 17 -8.82 0.95 -16.21
C ASP A 17 -8.95 2.28 -16.95
N GLU A 18 -10.17 2.86 -17.03
CA GLU A 18 -10.39 4.18 -17.61
C GLU A 18 -9.67 5.29 -16.82
N LEU A 19 -9.65 5.22 -15.48
CA LEU A 19 -8.91 6.17 -14.66
C LEU A 19 -7.41 6.11 -14.94
N LEU A 20 -6.88 4.92 -15.14
CA LEU A 20 -5.46 4.71 -15.41
C LEU A 20 -5.09 5.11 -16.85
N GLU A 21 -5.89 4.72 -17.85
CA GLU A 21 -5.60 4.94 -19.27
C GLU A 21 -5.85 6.39 -19.70
N ASP A 22 -6.97 6.99 -19.26
CA ASP A 22 -7.39 8.31 -19.71
C ASP A 22 -6.84 9.45 -18.84
N PHE A 23 -6.67 9.20 -17.52
CA PHE A 23 -6.26 10.23 -16.57
C PHE A 23 -4.85 10.00 -15.98
N GLY A 24 -4.24 8.85 -16.23
CA GLY A 24 -2.93 8.49 -15.66
C GLY A 24 -2.95 8.32 -14.14
N ILE A 25 -4.14 8.17 -13.54
CA ILE A 25 -4.34 8.06 -12.09
C ILE A 25 -4.81 6.64 -11.78
N GLY A 26 -3.92 5.85 -11.18
CA GLY A 26 -4.25 4.49 -10.76
C GLY A 26 -4.65 4.43 -9.28
N ALA A 27 -3.68 4.53 -8.42
CA ALA A 27 -3.85 4.46 -6.98
C ALA A 27 -3.70 5.84 -6.33
N PHE A 28 -4.20 5.99 -5.11
CA PHE A 28 -3.93 7.18 -4.31
C PHE A 28 -3.73 6.84 -2.83
N SER A 29 -2.95 7.66 -2.14
CA SER A 29 -2.78 7.63 -0.69
C SER A 29 -2.83 9.04 -0.11
N LEU A 30 -3.25 9.13 1.13
CA LEU A 30 -3.25 10.37 1.90
C LEU A 30 -2.13 10.30 2.94
N ILE A 31 -1.37 11.38 3.07
CA ILE A 31 -0.32 11.51 4.07
C ILE A 31 -0.70 12.63 5.01
N ILE A 32 -0.88 12.32 6.28
CA ILE A 32 -1.10 13.29 7.34
C ILE A 32 0.26 13.60 7.96
N VAL A 33 0.63 14.86 7.99
CA VAL A 33 1.88 15.36 8.57
C VAL A 33 1.55 16.19 9.79
N GLU A 34 2.09 15.81 10.95
CA GLU A 34 1.84 16.47 12.23
C GLU A 34 3.05 17.31 12.66
N ASP A 35 2.76 18.50 13.20
CA ASP A 35 3.73 19.40 13.84
C ASP A 35 5.03 19.65 13.02
N MET A 36 4.91 19.70 11.70
CA MET A 36 6.02 19.96 10.79
C MET A 36 5.93 21.37 10.19
N PRO A 37 7.02 22.15 10.19
CA PRO A 37 7.06 23.45 9.52
C PRO A 37 6.79 23.33 8.01
N GLU A 38 6.08 24.27 7.43
CA GLU A 38 5.72 24.28 6.00
C GLU A 38 6.91 24.07 5.06
N LYS A 39 8.07 24.64 5.38
CA LYS A 39 9.30 24.46 4.61
C LYS A 39 9.75 23.00 4.57
N ASP A 40 9.59 22.28 5.67
CA ASP A 40 10.00 20.89 5.77
C ASP A 40 8.96 19.98 5.09
N VAL A 41 7.68 20.37 5.14
CA VAL A 41 6.61 19.72 4.36
C VAL A 41 6.84 19.89 2.86
N ALA A 42 7.23 21.07 2.39
CA ALA A 42 7.58 21.29 0.99
C ALA A 42 8.76 20.42 0.55
N ALA A 43 9.82 20.34 1.37
CA ALA A 43 10.96 19.47 1.10
C ALA A 43 10.58 17.97 1.13
N LEU A 44 9.61 17.59 1.95
CA LEU A 44 9.05 16.24 1.97
C LEU A 44 8.27 15.94 0.69
N CYS A 45 7.43 16.88 0.23
CA CYS A 45 6.71 16.76 -1.05
C CYS A 45 7.67 16.53 -2.22
N ASP A 46 8.76 17.31 -2.27
CA ASP A 46 9.76 17.20 -3.33
C ASP A 46 10.47 15.83 -3.30
N LYS A 47 10.74 15.28 -2.11
CA LYS A 47 11.29 13.93 -1.97
C LYS A 47 10.30 12.86 -2.40
N ILE A 48 9.03 12.97 -2.01
CA ILE A 48 7.99 12.00 -2.39
C ILE A 48 7.79 11.99 -3.90
N LYS A 49 7.86 13.14 -4.58
CA LYS A 49 7.79 13.23 -6.04
C LYS A 49 8.94 12.49 -6.77
N THR A 50 10.05 12.20 -6.09
CA THR A 50 11.16 11.45 -6.68
C THR A 50 11.04 9.95 -6.51
N VAL A 51 10.04 9.47 -5.78
CA VAL A 51 9.77 8.04 -5.62
C VAL A 51 9.19 7.49 -6.93
N ASP A 52 9.68 6.35 -7.36
CA ASP A 52 9.20 5.69 -8.58
C ASP A 52 7.69 5.41 -8.49
N HIS A 53 6.98 5.55 -9.60
CA HIS A 53 5.53 5.38 -9.72
C HIS A 53 4.67 6.42 -8.98
N VAL A 54 5.25 7.48 -8.44
CA VAL A 54 4.51 8.63 -7.94
C VAL A 54 4.31 9.61 -9.11
N GLU A 55 3.06 9.76 -9.55
CA GLU A 55 2.70 10.67 -10.65
C GLU A 55 2.54 12.10 -10.14
N THR A 56 1.82 12.29 -9.06
CA THR A 56 1.52 13.64 -8.54
C THR A 56 1.40 13.65 -7.03
N VAL A 57 1.92 14.71 -6.42
CA VAL A 57 1.72 15.02 -5.00
C VAL A 57 0.98 16.34 -4.91
N LEU A 58 -0.23 16.31 -4.40
CA LEU A 58 -1.04 17.50 -4.14
C LEU A 58 -0.92 17.91 -2.68
N TRP A 59 -0.61 19.16 -2.46
CA TRP A 59 -0.62 19.83 -1.19
C TRP A 59 -1.26 21.20 -1.37
N TYR A 60 -1.81 21.81 -0.32
CA TYR A 60 -2.51 23.08 -0.43
C TYR A 60 -1.67 24.18 -1.10
N SER A 61 -0.37 24.23 -0.82
CA SER A 61 0.53 25.19 -1.43
C SER A 61 0.78 24.94 -2.92
N THR A 62 0.73 23.68 -3.36
CA THR A 62 0.80 23.31 -4.79
C THR A 62 -0.48 23.74 -5.52
N LEU A 63 -1.63 23.71 -4.85
CA LEU A 63 -2.90 24.21 -5.40
C LEU A 63 -2.91 25.75 -5.50
N ALA A 64 -2.27 26.44 -4.55
CA ALA A 64 -2.10 27.90 -4.57
C ALA A 64 -1.18 28.37 -5.70
N ASP A 65 -0.16 27.60 -6.08
CA ASP A 65 0.74 27.89 -7.21
C ASP A 65 0.03 27.81 -8.59
N LEU A 66 -1.18 27.23 -8.66
CA LEU A 66 -2.01 27.19 -9.88
C LEU A 66 -2.65 28.55 -10.23
N SER A 67 -2.03 29.68 -9.85
CA SER A 67 -2.45 31.06 -10.19
C SER A 67 -3.80 31.47 -9.61
N ILE A 68 -4.31 30.77 -8.61
CA ILE A 68 -5.48 31.19 -7.84
C ILE A 68 -4.96 31.99 -6.64
N PRO A 69 -5.25 33.29 -6.53
CA PRO A 69 -4.94 34.04 -5.31
C PRO A 69 -5.55 33.34 -4.10
N MET A 70 -4.78 33.16 -3.05
CA MET A 70 -5.17 32.42 -1.84
C MET A 70 -6.46 32.96 -1.20
N GLU A 71 -6.79 34.24 -1.47
CA GLU A 71 -8.03 34.91 -1.07
C GLU A 71 -9.29 34.40 -1.82
N LEU A 72 -9.12 33.64 -2.92
CA LEU A 72 -10.19 33.05 -3.71
C LEU A 72 -10.39 31.56 -3.44
N VAL A 73 -9.48 30.93 -2.68
CA VAL A 73 -9.69 29.54 -2.23
C VAL A 73 -10.73 29.57 -1.12
N PRO A 74 -11.86 28.87 -1.26
CA PRO A 74 -12.86 28.81 -0.19
C PRO A 74 -12.21 28.32 1.12
N ASP A 75 -12.50 28.99 2.22
CA ASP A 75 -12.03 28.62 3.56
C ASP A 75 -12.34 27.15 3.91
N GLU A 76 -13.39 26.61 3.32
CA GLU A 76 -13.81 25.22 3.46
C GLU A 76 -12.71 24.25 2.93
N ILE A 77 -12.15 24.53 1.75
CA ILE A 77 -11.08 23.69 1.16
C ILE A 77 -9.80 23.84 1.95
N TYR A 78 -9.44 25.08 2.33
CA TYR A 78 -8.25 25.34 3.11
C TYR A 78 -8.26 24.62 4.47
N ASN A 79 -9.40 24.67 5.17
CA ASN A 79 -9.57 24.05 6.49
C ASN A 79 -9.64 22.50 6.43
N GLU A 80 -9.93 21.91 5.27
CA GLU A 80 -9.90 20.45 5.11
C GLU A 80 -8.45 19.91 4.95
N PHE A 81 -7.55 20.70 4.38
CA PHE A 81 -6.14 20.31 4.20
C PHE A 81 -5.22 20.74 5.34
N LEU A 82 -5.65 21.72 6.14
CA LEU A 82 -4.88 22.27 7.24
C LEU A 82 -5.70 22.31 8.52
N THR A 83 -5.14 21.75 9.57
CA THR A 83 -5.57 21.99 10.95
C THR A 83 -4.50 22.77 11.72
N ALA A 84 -4.77 23.17 12.95
CA ALA A 84 -3.80 23.93 13.76
C ALA A 84 -2.45 23.22 13.96
N HIS A 85 -2.40 21.89 13.81
CA HIS A 85 -1.22 21.05 14.09
C HIS A 85 -0.91 20.03 13.00
N SER A 86 -1.71 19.92 11.96
CA SER A 86 -1.49 18.92 10.92
C SER A 86 -1.86 19.43 9.53
N THR A 87 -1.15 18.92 8.52
CA THR A 87 -1.46 19.15 7.11
C THR A 87 -1.60 17.82 6.39
N MET A 88 -2.38 17.81 5.32
CA MET A 88 -2.65 16.63 4.51
C MET A 88 -2.05 16.78 3.11
N LEU A 89 -1.40 15.71 2.65
CA LEU A 89 -0.91 15.55 1.29
C LEU A 89 -1.70 14.45 0.61
N ALA A 90 -2.03 14.62 -0.66
CA ALA A 90 -2.57 13.54 -1.49
C ALA A 90 -1.52 13.11 -2.50
N VAL A 91 -1.20 11.84 -2.53
CA VAL A 91 -0.22 11.23 -3.43
C VAL A 91 -0.97 10.32 -4.40
N PHE A 92 -0.74 10.54 -5.70
CA PHE A 92 -1.32 9.75 -6.77
C PHE A 92 -0.22 8.94 -7.45
N PHE A 93 -0.55 7.71 -7.81
CA PHE A 93 0.36 6.76 -8.44
C PHE A 93 -0.12 6.45 -9.87
N ASP A 94 0.83 6.14 -10.74
CA ASP A 94 0.61 5.76 -12.14
C ASP A 94 0.22 4.27 -12.32
N THR A 95 0.05 3.54 -11.21
CA THR A 95 -0.22 2.11 -11.19
C THR A 95 -1.41 1.78 -10.29
N SER A 96 -1.95 0.57 -10.40
CA SER A 96 -3.14 0.15 -9.64
C SER A 96 -2.87 0.04 -8.14
N THR A 97 -3.95 0.10 -7.35
CA THR A 97 -3.92 0.08 -5.88
C THR A 97 -3.23 -1.16 -5.29
N SER A 98 -3.31 -2.30 -5.97
CA SER A 98 -2.78 -3.58 -5.51
C SER A 98 -1.56 -4.06 -6.30
N ALA A 99 -0.98 -3.20 -7.14
CA ALA A 99 0.27 -3.50 -7.83
C ALA A 99 1.45 -3.54 -6.85
N ASP A 100 2.36 -4.48 -7.05
CA ASP A 100 3.54 -4.62 -6.19
C ASP A 100 4.41 -3.35 -6.18
N VAL A 101 4.53 -2.71 -7.34
CA VAL A 101 5.27 -1.44 -7.49
C VAL A 101 4.65 -0.28 -6.71
N THR A 102 3.30 -0.21 -6.62
CA THR A 102 2.61 0.77 -5.77
C THR A 102 2.89 0.52 -4.29
N MET A 103 2.89 -0.75 -3.87
CA MET A 103 3.18 -1.10 -2.49
C MET A 103 4.64 -0.79 -2.12
N ASP A 104 5.58 -1.03 -3.03
CA ASP A 104 6.99 -0.68 -2.85
C ASP A 104 7.17 0.84 -2.74
N ALA A 105 6.50 1.62 -3.60
CA ALA A 105 6.47 3.08 -3.51
C ALA A 105 5.92 3.56 -2.16
N ILE A 106 4.85 2.94 -1.64
CA ILE A 106 4.29 3.27 -0.31
C ILE A 106 5.27 2.96 0.81
N ARG A 107 5.99 1.82 0.75
CA ARG A 107 7.02 1.47 1.74
C ARG A 107 8.18 2.47 1.70
N GLU A 108 8.60 2.88 0.50
CA GLU A 108 9.63 3.91 0.32
C GLU A 108 9.17 5.27 0.87
N ILE A 109 7.95 5.71 0.55
CA ILE A 109 7.36 6.94 1.11
C ILE A 109 7.37 6.89 2.63
N ARG A 110 6.98 5.79 3.27
CA ARG A 110 7.02 5.62 4.73
C ARG A 110 8.43 5.74 5.30
N SER A 111 9.44 5.26 4.58
CA SER A 111 10.83 5.38 5.00
C SER A 111 11.33 6.82 4.95
N ILE A 112 10.86 7.62 3.98
CA ILE A 112 11.19 9.04 3.80
C ILE A 112 10.43 9.92 4.79
N ALA A 113 9.15 9.62 5.01
CA ALA A 113 8.21 10.45 5.77
C ALA A 113 8.52 10.52 7.27
N GLY A 114 9.11 9.47 7.85
CA GLY A 114 9.47 9.45 9.27
C GLY A 114 8.27 9.31 10.21
N LYS A 115 8.51 9.56 11.52
CA LYS A 115 7.51 9.27 12.58
C LYS A 115 6.38 10.30 12.71
N GLN A 116 6.54 11.48 12.13
CA GLN A 116 5.54 12.56 12.17
C GLN A 116 4.51 12.49 11.04
N CYS A 117 4.63 11.48 10.17
CA CYS A 117 3.80 11.31 9.01
C CYS A 117 3.07 9.98 9.06
N PHE A 118 1.77 10.03 8.78
CA PHE A 118 0.91 8.85 8.73
C PHE A 118 0.40 8.67 7.31
N VAL A 119 0.85 7.60 6.66
CA VAL A 119 0.39 7.24 5.31
C VAL A 119 -0.89 6.41 5.45
N SER A 120 -1.97 6.89 4.88
CA SER A 120 -3.31 6.30 4.93
C SER A 120 -3.92 6.23 3.53
N GLY A 121 -5.11 5.67 3.42
CA GLY A 121 -5.81 5.48 2.16
C GLY A 121 -5.86 4.02 1.74
N MET A 122 -6.59 3.73 0.64
CA MET A 122 -6.86 2.36 0.21
C MET A 122 -5.55 1.63 -0.16
N SER A 123 -4.65 2.28 -0.87
CA SER A 123 -3.39 1.69 -1.30
C SER A 123 -2.48 1.37 -0.10
N ALA A 124 -2.43 2.26 0.90
CA ALA A 124 -1.68 2.01 2.14
C ALA A 124 -2.28 0.84 2.93
N LEU A 125 -3.62 0.74 3.00
CA LEU A 125 -4.32 -0.36 3.67
C LEU A 125 -4.03 -1.71 3.01
N VAL A 126 -4.06 -1.77 1.67
CA VAL A 126 -3.75 -3.00 0.92
C VAL A 126 -2.29 -3.41 1.14
N THR A 127 -1.37 -2.45 1.18
CA THR A 127 0.04 -2.70 1.51
C THR A 127 0.19 -3.30 2.90
N ASP A 128 -0.47 -2.72 3.92
CA ASP A 128 -0.42 -3.22 5.30
C ASP A 128 -1.01 -4.62 5.44
N LEU A 129 -2.13 -4.89 4.75
CA LEU A 129 -2.73 -6.22 4.74
C LEU A 129 -1.79 -7.26 4.12
N LYS A 130 -1.13 -6.92 3.01
CA LYS A 130 -0.18 -7.82 2.37
C LYS A 130 1.03 -8.08 3.27
N ASP A 131 1.63 -7.03 3.84
CA ASP A 131 2.77 -7.14 4.73
C ASP A 131 2.42 -8.00 5.97
N LEU A 132 1.22 -7.83 6.52
CA LEU A 132 0.73 -8.64 7.63
C LEU A 132 0.55 -10.11 7.22
N CYS A 133 -0.08 -10.37 6.08
CA CYS A 133 -0.25 -11.73 5.55
C CYS A 133 1.10 -12.42 5.33
N GLU A 134 2.06 -11.74 4.71
CA GLU A 134 3.41 -12.27 4.48
C GLU A 134 4.17 -12.56 5.79
N ALA A 135 3.98 -11.72 6.81
CA ALA A 135 4.58 -11.92 8.12
C ALA A 135 3.96 -13.09 8.89
N GLU A 136 2.66 -13.33 8.74
CA GLU A 136 1.93 -14.39 9.44
C GLU A 136 1.96 -15.74 8.69
N GLU A 137 2.12 -15.75 7.36
CA GLU A 137 2.13 -16.95 6.54
C GLU A 137 3.03 -18.07 7.11
N PRO A 138 4.31 -17.83 7.47
CA PRO A 138 5.19 -18.89 7.96
C PRO A 138 4.70 -19.50 9.28
N ILE A 139 3.98 -18.74 10.11
CA ILE A 139 3.42 -19.21 11.37
C ILE A 139 2.28 -20.20 11.10
N TYR A 140 1.35 -19.81 10.23
CA TYR A 140 0.20 -20.67 9.86
C TYR A 140 0.65 -21.92 9.11
N VAL A 141 1.61 -21.81 8.20
CA VAL A 141 2.20 -22.95 7.50
C VAL A 141 2.89 -23.89 8.49
N GLY A 142 3.68 -23.38 9.42
CA GLY A 142 4.32 -24.17 10.48
C GLY A 142 3.31 -24.91 11.36
N LEU A 143 2.23 -24.23 11.76
CA LEU A 143 1.17 -24.83 12.55
C LEU A 143 0.40 -25.92 11.79
N ALA A 144 0.09 -25.67 10.51
CA ALA A 144 -0.56 -26.65 9.64
C ALA A 144 0.28 -27.93 9.47
N VAL A 145 1.59 -27.76 9.26
CA VAL A 145 2.54 -28.86 9.15
C VAL A 145 2.60 -29.66 10.47
N LEU A 146 2.64 -28.98 11.60
CA LEU A 146 2.64 -29.62 12.91
C LEU A 146 1.36 -30.46 13.13
N PHE A 147 0.18 -29.91 12.85
CA PHE A 147 -1.07 -30.64 12.97
C PHE A 147 -1.18 -31.80 11.98
N ALA A 148 -0.70 -31.63 10.75
CA ALA A 148 -0.64 -32.71 9.77
C ALA A 148 0.26 -33.86 10.25
N CYS A 149 1.43 -33.54 10.82
CA CYS A 149 2.31 -34.55 11.43
C CYS A 149 1.63 -35.29 12.57
N LEU A 150 0.99 -34.58 13.49
CA LEU A 150 0.25 -35.18 14.60
C LEU A 150 -0.87 -36.11 14.12
N ALA A 151 -1.64 -35.66 13.14
CA ALA A 151 -2.71 -36.48 12.55
C ALA A 151 -2.14 -37.74 11.90
N MET A 152 -1.03 -37.65 11.14
CA MET A 152 -0.39 -38.81 10.53
C MET A 152 0.17 -39.78 11.58
N LEU A 153 0.76 -39.28 12.67
CA LEU A 153 1.29 -40.11 13.76
C LEU A 153 0.15 -40.86 14.51
N LEU A 154 -1.04 -40.26 14.58
CA LEU A 154 -2.18 -40.88 15.23
C LEU A 154 -2.93 -41.91 14.37
N LEU A 155 -2.94 -41.67 13.03
CA LEU A 155 -3.71 -42.47 12.06
C LEU A 155 -2.91 -43.59 11.41
N LEU A 156 -1.58 -43.45 11.36
CA LEU A 156 -0.67 -44.38 10.67
C LEU A 156 0.23 -45.08 11.67
N ASP A 157 0.31 -46.40 11.61
CA ASP A 157 1.15 -47.24 12.50
C ASP A 157 2.67 -47.15 12.18
N GLY A 158 3.12 -46.08 11.48
CA GLY A 158 4.51 -45.91 11.07
C GLY A 158 5.09 -44.54 11.39
N TRP A 159 6.09 -44.50 12.28
CA TRP A 159 6.80 -43.26 12.68
C TRP A 159 7.55 -42.57 11.53
N LEU A 160 7.94 -43.29 10.48
CA LEU A 160 8.70 -42.77 9.34
C LEU A 160 7.84 -42.08 8.29
N VAL A 161 6.54 -42.38 8.22
CA VAL A 161 5.64 -41.88 7.17
C VAL A 161 5.53 -40.35 7.15
N PRO A 162 5.32 -39.65 8.28
CA PRO A 162 5.24 -38.17 8.30
C PRO A 162 6.51 -37.51 7.74
N PHE A 163 7.69 -38.03 8.08
CA PHE A 163 8.97 -37.47 7.64
C PHE A 163 9.20 -37.66 6.14
N VAL A 164 8.83 -38.78 5.57
CA VAL A 164 8.94 -39.05 4.14
C VAL A 164 7.99 -38.14 3.34
N VAL A 165 6.74 -37.96 3.81
CA VAL A 165 5.76 -37.09 3.16
C VAL A 165 6.21 -35.62 3.23
N LEU A 166 6.66 -35.14 4.38
CA LEU A 166 7.19 -33.77 4.52
C LEU A 166 8.44 -33.52 3.68
N ALA A 167 9.35 -34.50 3.63
CA ALA A 167 10.54 -34.40 2.79
C ALA A 167 10.18 -34.34 1.29
N SER A 168 9.18 -35.09 0.85
CA SER A 168 8.71 -35.07 -0.55
C SER A 168 8.05 -33.73 -0.91
N ILE A 169 7.25 -33.14 -0.01
CA ILE A 169 6.60 -31.82 -0.20
C ILE A 169 7.68 -30.72 -0.19
N GLY A 170 8.64 -30.78 0.75
CA GLY A 170 9.73 -29.82 0.81
C GLY A 170 10.63 -29.86 -0.42
N LEU A 171 10.90 -31.04 -0.98
CA LEU A 171 11.68 -31.19 -2.20
C LEU A 171 10.95 -30.65 -3.45
N MET A 172 9.61 -30.77 -3.49
CA MET A 172 8.78 -30.25 -4.58
C MET A 172 8.75 -28.72 -4.65
N ARG A 173 9.02 -28.05 -3.52
CA ARG A 173 9.08 -26.58 -3.43
C ARG A 173 10.45 -26.01 -3.81
N LEU A 174 11.49 -26.89 -3.87
CA LEU A 174 12.87 -26.51 -4.22
C LEU A 174 13.21 -26.73 -5.71
N LEU A 175 12.35 -27.43 -6.44
CA LEU A 175 12.41 -27.66 -7.88
C LEU A 175 11.48 -26.71 -8.64
#